data_7d1ecc3b4063150029d5ea065c3f52e1
#
_entry.id   7d1ecc3b4063150029d5ea065c3f52e1
#
_cell.length_a   1.000
_cell.length_b   1.000
_cell.length_c   1.000
_cell.angle_alpha   90.00
_cell.angle_beta   90.00
_cell.angle_gamma   90.00
#
_symmetry.space_group_name_H-M   'P 1'
#
loop_
_entity.id
_entity.type
_entity.pdbx_description
1 polymer ?
#
loop_
_entity_poly.entity_id
_entity_poly.type
_entity_poly.pdbx_seq_one_letter_code
_entity_poly.pdbx_strand_id
1 'polypeptide(L)' 'VRNRDGAELGVVDHFVTTPGNDVMVVCGEREHWVPVTAQHFLRVDQLAKLIEVDWPADF' A
#
# COMPACT_ATOMS: atom_id res chain seq x y z
N VAL A 1 -1.80 -3.63 -5.43
CA VAL A 1 -0.71 -2.95 -4.74
C VAL A 1 0.55 -3.81 -4.78
N ARG A 2 1.65 -3.21 -5.16
CA ARG A 2 2.92 -3.90 -5.33
C ARG A 2 4.00 -3.17 -4.55
N ASN A 3 4.94 -3.91 -3.94
CA ASN A 3 6.07 -3.28 -3.29
C ASN A 3 7.22 -3.05 -4.28
N ARG A 4 8.29 -2.39 -3.83
CA ARG A 4 9.40 -2.04 -4.73
C ARG A 4 10.20 -3.26 -5.18
N ASP A 5 10.06 -4.40 -4.53
CA ASP A 5 10.68 -5.66 -4.94
C ASP A 5 9.86 -6.39 -6.00
N GLY A 6 8.71 -5.86 -6.36
CA GLY A 6 7.81 -6.45 -7.33
C GLY A 6 6.84 -7.48 -6.76
N ALA A 7 6.82 -7.64 -5.45
CA ALA A 7 5.89 -8.57 -4.80
C ALA A 7 4.49 -7.95 -4.73
N GLU A 8 3.48 -8.74 -5.09
CA GLU A 8 2.09 -8.30 -5.02
C GLU A 8 1.59 -8.40 -3.58
N LEU A 9 1.17 -7.27 -3.01
CA LEU A 9 0.66 -7.23 -1.64
C LEU A 9 -0.84 -7.55 -1.56
N GLY A 10 -1.56 -7.27 -2.63
CA GLY A 10 -3.00 -7.47 -2.67
C GLY A 10 -3.71 -6.29 -3.26
N VAL A 11 -4.97 -6.10 -2.87
CA VAL A 11 -5.81 -5.01 -3.34
C VAL A 11 -6.16 -4.08 -2.18
N VAL A 12 -6.41 -2.82 -2.51
CA VAL A 12 -6.86 -1.84 -1.51
C VAL A 12 -8.25 -2.21 -1.04
N ASP A 13 -8.40 -2.45 0.27
CA ASP A 13 -9.70 -2.73 0.86
C ASP A 13 -10.39 -1.42 1.27
N HIS A 14 -9.71 -0.63 2.07
CA HIS A 14 -10.24 0.66 2.52
C HIS A 14 -9.11 1.52 3.08
N PHE A 15 -9.44 2.75 3.45
CA PHE A 15 -8.52 3.66 4.13
C PHE A 15 -9.02 3.91 5.54
N VAL A 16 -8.06 4.02 6.47
CA VAL A 16 -8.34 4.35 7.87
C VAL A 16 -7.70 5.70 8.17
N THR A 17 -8.49 6.62 8.69
CA THR A 17 -7.99 7.92 9.12
C THR A 17 -7.58 7.85 10.58
N THR A 18 -6.31 8.21 10.85
CA THR A 18 -5.79 8.28 12.22
C THR A 18 -5.41 9.73 12.54
N PRO A 19 -5.22 10.08 13.83
CA PRO A 19 -4.84 11.45 14.19
C PRO A 19 -3.56 11.96 13.54
N GLY A 20 -2.63 11.06 13.19
CA GLY A 20 -1.38 11.45 12.58
C GLY A 20 -1.37 11.37 11.07
N ASN A 21 -1.84 10.26 10.52
CA ASN A 21 -1.77 9.96 9.10
C ASN A 21 -2.93 9.06 8.70
N ASP A 22 -3.21 9.04 7.39
CA ASP A 22 -4.09 8.02 6.84
C ASP A 22 -3.31 6.73 6.65
N VAL A 23 -4.01 5.61 6.73
CA VAL A 23 -3.44 4.29 6.50
C VAL A 23 -4.25 3.59 5.42
N MET A 24 -3.54 3.04 4.42
CA MET A 24 -4.16 2.24 3.37
C MET A 24 -4.14 0.78 3.81
N VAL A 25 -5.31 0.17 3.93
CA VAL A 25 -5.43 -1.24 4.28
C VAL A 25 -5.47 -2.05 3.00
N VAL A 26 -4.46 -2.91 2.83
CA VAL A 26 -4.29 -3.76 1.65
C VAL A 26 -4.56 -5.19 2.05
N CYS A 27 -5.48 -5.85 1.35
CA CYS A 27 -5.83 -7.23 1.61
C CYS A 27 -5.32 -8.14 0.49
N GLY A 28 -4.61 -9.19 0.87
CA GLY A 28 -4.08 -10.23 0.00
C GLY A 28 -3.95 -11.50 0.81
N GLU A 29 -2.85 -12.21 0.68
CA GLU A 29 -2.56 -13.35 1.57
C GLU A 29 -2.43 -12.89 3.01
N ARG A 30 -1.98 -11.64 3.19
CA ARG A 30 -1.89 -10.97 4.47
C ARG A 30 -2.56 -9.62 4.37
N GLU A 31 -2.97 -9.08 5.50
CA GLU A 31 -3.43 -7.71 5.58
C GLU A 31 -2.23 -6.81 5.88
N HIS A 32 -2.06 -5.77 5.04
CA HIS A 32 -0.99 -4.80 5.20
C HIS A 32 -1.58 -3.44 5.49
N TRP A 33 -1.07 -2.77 6.51
CA TRP A 33 -1.47 -1.41 6.88
C TRP A 33 -0.35 -0.47 6.49
N VAL A 34 -0.45 0.10 5.30
CA VAL A 34 0.60 0.94 4.72
C VAL A 34 0.30 2.41 4.99
N PRO A 35 1.16 3.12 5.73
CA PRO A 35 0.95 4.55 5.97
C PRO A 35 0.97 5.33 4.66
N VAL A 36 0.00 6.22 4.49
CA VAL A 36 -0.10 7.05 3.28
C VAL A 36 0.83 8.25 3.45
N THR A 37 2.11 8.04 3.20
CA THR A 37 3.14 9.06 3.29
C THR A 37 4.02 9.03 2.06
N ALA A 38 4.70 10.13 1.77
CA ALA A 38 5.61 10.20 0.63
C ALA A 38 6.78 9.22 0.74
N GLN A 39 7.13 8.81 1.96
CA GLN A 39 8.21 7.84 2.17
C GLN A 39 7.83 6.43 1.76
N HIS A 40 6.55 6.09 1.85
CA HIS A 40 6.06 4.74 1.59
C HIS A 40 5.39 4.60 0.24
N PHE A 41 4.77 5.68 -0.26
CA PHE A 41 4.11 5.67 -1.57
C PHE A 41 5.12 6.08 -2.63
N LEU A 42 5.56 5.13 -3.43
CA LEU A 42 6.53 5.38 -4.49
C LEU A 42 5.85 5.83 -5.79
N ARG A 43 4.73 5.21 -6.12
CA ARG A 43 4.06 5.50 -7.38
C ARG A 43 2.58 5.12 -7.31
N VAL A 44 1.74 5.96 -7.91
CA VAL A 44 0.34 5.64 -8.12
C VAL A 44 0.05 5.83 -9.60
N ASP A 45 -0.33 4.76 -10.28
CA ASP A 45 -0.68 4.78 -11.69
C ASP A 45 -2.16 4.42 -11.83
N GLN A 46 -2.98 5.44 -12.05
CA GLN A 46 -4.43 5.24 -12.13
C GLN A 46 -4.84 4.53 -13.41
N LEU A 47 -4.11 4.71 -14.50
CA LEU A 47 -4.42 4.05 -15.75
C LEU A 47 -4.15 2.56 -15.70
N ALA A 48 -3.03 2.17 -15.10
CA ALA A 48 -2.69 0.77 -14.91
C ALA A 48 -3.33 0.19 -13.64
N LYS A 49 -3.98 1.04 -12.83
CA LYS A 49 -4.55 0.67 -11.53
C LYS A 49 -3.51 0.04 -10.63
N LEU A 50 -2.30 0.61 -10.66
CA LEU A 50 -1.14 0.10 -9.93
C LEU A 50 -0.71 1.12 -8.88
N ILE A 51 -0.53 0.63 -7.65
CA ILE A 51 0.08 1.41 -6.56
C ILE A 51 1.35 0.68 -6.16
N GLU A 52 2.47 1.40 -6.20
CA GLU A 52 3.75 0.87 -5.77
C GLU A 52 4.15 1.53 -4.47
N VAL A 53 4.51 0.71 -3.48
CA VAL A 53 4.83 1.18 -2.14
C VAL A 53 6.18 0.62 -1.69
N ASP A 54 6.84 1.33 -0.79
CA ASP A 54 8.05 0.87 -0.13
C ASP A 54 7.63 0.16 1.17
N TRP A 55 7.23 -1.10 1.04
CA TRP A 55 6.71 -1.88 2.15
C TRP A 55 7.10 -3.34 2.01
N PRO A 56 7.72 -3.94 3.03
CA PRO A 56 8.09 -5.36 2.95
C PRO A 56 6.86 -6.26 2.84
N ALA A 57 6.94 -7.27 1.98
CA ALA A 57 5.82 -8.19 1.78
C ALA A 57 5.54 -9.07 3.01
N ASP A 58 6.54 -9.26 3.83
CA ASP A 58 6.44 -10.10 5.03
C ASP A 58 6.18 -9.31 6.32
N PHE A 59 5.95 -8.03 6.19
CA PHE A 59 5.75 -7.14 7.34
C PHE A 59 4.34 -7.24 7.92
#